data_84277964fcfe44c1afb52a91623dacb9
#
_entry.id   84277964fcfe44c1afb52a91623dacb9
#
_cell.length_a   1.000
_cell.length_b   1.000
_cell.length_c   1.000
_cell.angle_alpha   90.00
_cell.angle_beta   90.00
_cell.angle_gamma   90.00
#
_symmetry.space_group_name_H-M   'P 1'
#
loop_
_entity.id
_entity.type
_entity.pdbx_description
1 polymer ?
#
loop_
_entity_poly.entity_id
_entity_poly.type
_entity_poly.pdbx_seq_one_letter_code
_entity_poly.pdbx_strand_id
1 'polypeptide(L)'
;MSDRQPANVEEAGYAFVIPDSYADEEFFYRACAMLREEDPVHWVNGEGLGFNSFWAITRSADIFDIEARNKIFLNEPRPVLSDLESDRRRAEDGDMLRTLIHVDDPEHRELRGVTSEWFLPKNLAKLESMLDMYANRYVDKMYSLGGECDFAKDIAMMFPLNVILSILGLPESDYGRMLTLTQELFGAQDEDMQRGSDPIDIIAVIQDFFAYFTKLTEERRANPTDDMASVVANARINGEELTLIQTISYYVITATAGHDTTASAIAGGMHALIENPDQLARLKNDLSLLNTAADEIIRWVTPVKHFMRTATEDFPLGGKVIKAGDSVLLSYPSGNRDTAAFVDPDKFDIGRSPNKHLSFGF
;
A
#
# COMPACT_ATOMS: atom_id res chain seq x y z
N MET A 1 8.57 21.43 13.16
CA MET A 1 9.49 21.09 12.04
C MET A 1 10.78 20.58 12.65
N SER A 2 11.20 19.39 12.26
CA SER A 2 12.45 18.79 12.75
C SER A 2 13.64 19.40 12.00
N ASP A 3 14.64 19.92 12.73
CA ASP A 3 15.91 20.36 12.13
C ASP A 3 16.90 19.19 11.94
N ARG A 4 16.46 17.97 12.21
CA ARG A 4 17.28 16.77 12.08
C ARG A 4 17.66 16.52 10.63
N GLN A 5 18.94 16.24 10.39
CA GLN A 5 19.47 15.84 9.10
C GLN A 5 20.33 14.58 9.27
N PRO A 6 20.34 13.66 8.29
CA PRO A 6 21.27 12.55 8.33
C PRO A 6 22.72 13.05 8.23
N ALA A 7 23.60 12.51 9.06
CA ALA A 7 25.01 12.93 9.10
C ALA A 7 25.81 12.42 7.87
N ASN A 8 25.34 11.34 7.24
CA ASN A 8 25.96 10.71 6.07
C ASN A 8 24.98 9.75 5.39
N VAL A 9 25.38 9.17 4.25
CA VAL A 9 24.56 8.23 3.47
C VAL A 9 24.21 6.93 4.23
N GLU A 10 25.04 6.50 5.17
CA GLU A 10 24.76 5.31 6.00
C GLU A 10 23.59 5.58 6.95
N GLU A 11 23.61 6.71 7.67
CA GLU A 11 22.47 7.13 8.51
C GLU A 11 21.20 7.37 7.66
N ALA A 12 21.36 7.94 6.46
CA ALA A 12 20.26 8.11 5.53
C ALA A 12 19.64 6.78 5.10
N GLY A 13 20.46 5.74 4.87
CA GLY A 13 20.00 4.38 4.56
C GLY A 13 19.19 3.76 5.70
N TYR A 14 19.58 4.02 6.95
CA TYR A 14 18.85 3.51 8.13
C TYR A 14 17.46 4.12 8.30
N ALA A 15 17.15 5.25 7.65
CA ALA A 15 15.80 5.81 7.65
C ALA A 15 14.74 4.84 7.10
N PHE A 16 15.12 3.86 6.28
CA PHE A 16 14.20 2.85 5.75
C PHE A 16 13.82 1.74 6.74
N VAL A 17 14.62 1.52 7.78
CA VAL A 17 14.42 0.44 8.76
C VAL A 17 14.01 0.96 10.16
N ILE A 18 14.09 2.25 10.40
CA ILE A 18 13.75 2.88 11.68
C ILE A 18 12.33 3.47 11.57
N PRO A 19 11.31 2.91 12.28
CA PRO A 19 9.93 3.39 12.18
C PRO A 19 9.77 4.88 12.47
N ASP A 20 10.45 5.42 13.48
CA ASP A 20 10.41 6.84 13.86
C ASP A 20 10.84 7.77 12.71
N SER A 21 11.63 7.28 11.77
CA SER A 21 12.03 8.07 10.60
C SER A 21 10.85 8.39 9.69
N TYR A 22 9.87 7.50 9.59
CA TYR A 22 8.64 7.73 8.82
C TYR A 22 7.69 8.69 9.53
N ALA A 23 7.73 8.76 10.86
CA ALA A 23 6.96 9.74 11.63
C ALA A 23 7.57 11.15 11.53
N ASP A 24 8.90 11.27 11.36
CA ASP A 24 9.60 12.51 11.05
C ASP A 24 9.75 12.66 9.53
N GLU A 25 8.67 13.06 8.86
CA GLU A 25 8.64 13.16 7.38
C GLU A 25 9.76 14.04 6.82
N GLU A 26 10.11 15.14 7.52
CA GLU A 26 11.17 16.04 7.05
C GLU A 26 12.53 15.33 7.06
N PHE A 27 12.84 14.63 8.14
CA PHE A 27 14.06 13.83 8.22
C PHE A 27 14.07 12.75 7.12
N PHE A 28 12.98 12.01 6.95
CA PHE A 28 12.87 10.95 5.95
C PHE A 28 13.10 11.46 4.52
N TYR A 29 12.47 12.59 4.14
CA TYR A 29 12.67 13.15 2.80
C TYR A 29 14.07 13.75 2.61
N ARG A 30 14.72 14.29 3.66
CA ARG A 30 16.13 14.71 3.61
C ARG A 30 17.06 13.52 3.41
N ALA A 31 16.80 12.41 4.10
CA ALA A 31 17.53 11.16 3.90
C ALA A 31 17.38 10.63 2.46
N CYS A 32 16.17 10.61 1.94
CA CYS A 32 15.90 10.25 0.56
C CYS A 32 16.64 11.17 -0.45
N ALA A 33 16.65 12.48 -0.20
CA ALA A 33 17.33 13.45 -1.06
C ALA A 33 18.84 13.22 -1.06
N MET A 34 19.45 13.04 0.11
CA MET A 34 20.89 12.74 0.23
C MET A 34 21.24 11.46 -0.55
N LEU A 35 20.49 10.39 -0.39
CA LEU A 35 20.72 9.15 -1.12
C LEU A 35 20.57 9.31 -2.63
N ARG A 36 19.53 10.03 -3.10
CA ARG A 36 19.36 10.28 -4.55
C ARG A 36 20.55 11.01 -5.17
N GLU A 37 21.18 11.92 -4.44
CA GLU A 37 22.29 12.73 -4.90
C GLU A 37 23.62 11.98 -4.81
N GLU A 38 23.92 11.40 -3.66
CA GLU A 38 25.26 10.88 -3.33
C GLU A 38 25.40 9.38 -3.57
N ASP A 39 24.36 8.57 -3.28
CA ASP A 39 24.40 7.10 -3.40
C ASP A 39 23.01 6.50 -3.72
N PRO A 40 22.50 6.68 -4.95
CA PRO A 40 21.11 6.34 -5.30
C PRO A 40 20.81 4.84 -5.32
N VAL A 41 21.82 3.99 -5.34
CA VAL A 41 21.76 2.53 -5.21
C VAL A 41 22.53 2.17 -3.95
N HIS A 42 21.95 2.37 -2.78
CA HIS A 42 22.62 2.30 -1.49
C HIS A 42 22.46 0.92 -0.84
N TRP A 43 23.58 0.35 -0.37
CA TRP A 43 23.55 -0.88 0.43
C TRP A 43 23.25 -0.56 1.88
N VAL A 44 22.08 -0.98 2.37
CA VAL A 44 21.68 -0.87 3.77
C VAL A 44 22.13 -2.13 4.50
N ASN A 45 23.05 -1.99 5.44
CA ASN A 45 23.47 -3.08 6.31
C ASN A 45 22.44 -3.23 7.44
N GLY A 46 21.64 -4.29 7.38
CA GLY A 46 20.63 -4.61 8.40
C GLY A 46 21.17 -5.36 9.62
N GLU A 47 22.44 -5.79 9.62
CA GLU A 47 23.05 -6.46 10.76
C GLU A 47 23.03 -5.56 12.01
N GLY A 48 22.55 -6.10 13.12
CA GLY A 48 22.40 -5.35 14.37
C GLY A 48 21.13 -4.49 14.46
N LEU A 49 20.39 -4.31 13.35
CA LEU A 49 19.09 -3.62 13.31
C LEU A 49 17.91 -4.59 13.25
N GLY A 50 18.16 -5.89 13.18
CA GLY A 50 17.13 -6.93 13.14
C GLY A 50 16.53 -7.18 11.76
N PHE A 51 17.19 -6.75 10.68
CA PHE A 51 16.75 -6.92 9.28
C PHE A 51 17.82 -7.61 8.44
N ASN A 52 17.41 -8.30 7.38
CA ASN A 52 18.31 -8.69 6.32
C ASN A 52 18.78 -7.48 5.53
N SER A 53 20.06 -7.43 5.17
CA SER A 53 20.61 -6.34 4.35
C SER A 53 19.99 -6.31 2.96
N PHE A 54 19.90 -5.13 2.36
CA PHE A 54 19.26 -4.91 1.06
C PHE A 54 19.83 -3.67 0.33
N TRP A 55 19.54 -3.56 -0.94
CA TRP A 55 19.78 -2.36 -1.74
C TRP A 55 18.59 -1.41 -1.67
N ALA A 56 18.79 -0.18 -1.22
CA ALA A 56 17.78 0.88 -1.29
C ALA A 56 17.91 1.62 -2.61
N ILE A 57 16.83 1.64 -3.40
CA ILE A 57 16.77 2.31 -4.70
C ILE A 57 15.92 3.57 -4.54
N THR A 58 16.50 4.73 -4.87
CA THR A 58 15.92 6.02 -4.51
C THR A 58 15.56 6.92 -5.70
N ARG A 59 16.15 6.71 -6.89
CA ARG A 59 15.83 7.46 -8.11
C ARG A 59 14.63 6.88 -8.85
N SER A 60 13.77 7.75 -9.33
CA SER A 60 12.57 7.37 -10.08
C SER A 60 12.86 6.47 -11.28
N ALA A 61 13.88 6.81 -12.07
CA ALA A 61 14.25 6.05 -13.26
C ALA A 61 14.76 4.63 -12.93
N ASP A 62 15.52 4.49 -11.84
CA ASP A 62 16.08 3.20 -11.41
C ASP A 62 14.98 2.29 -10.85
N ILE A 63 14.02 2.85 -10.08
CA ILE A 63 12.84 2.14 -9.60
C ILE A 63 12.02 1.62 -10.77
N PHE A 64 11.74 2.48 -11.75
CA PHE A 64 11.00 2.10 -12.96
C PHE A 64 11.70 0.98 -13.74
N ASP A 65 13.04 1.08 -13.91
CA ASP A 65 13.83 0.06 -14.64
C ASP A 65 13.77 -1.31 -13.96
N ILE A 66 13.82 -1.35 -12.62
CA ILE A 66 13.69 -2.59 -11.85
C ILE A 66 12.28 -3.18 -11.99
N GLU A 67 11.23 -2.38 -11.81
CA GLU A 67 9.85 -2.86 -11.87
C GLU A 67 9.46 -3.37 -13.28
N ALA A 68 9.98 -2.74 -14.32
CA ALA A 68 9.78 -3.20 -15.70
C ALA A 68 10.42 -4.56 -15.99
N ARG A 69 11.30 -5.07 -15.11
CA ARG A 69 12.07 -6.32 -15.30
C ARG A 69 11.58 -7.45 -14.40
N ASN A 70 10.29 -7.72 -14.43
CA ASN A 70 9.62 -8.71 -13.59
C ASN A 70 10.13 -10.16 -13.73
N LYS A 71 11.01 -10.46 -14.67
CA LYS A 71 11.69 -11.76 -14.81
C LYS A 71 13.03 -11.81 -14.07
N ILE A 72 13.62 -10.65 -13.81
CA ILE A 72 14.89 -10.49 -13.11
C ILE A 72 14.65 -10.15 -11.65
N PHE A 73 13.66 -9.30 -11.39
CA PHE A 73 13.32 -8.81 -10.05
C PHE A 73 11.95 -9.35 -9.64
N LEU A 74 11.97 -10.42 -8.85
CA LEU A 74 10.76 -11.11 -8.39
C LEU A 74 10.21 -10.50 -7.11
N ASN A 75 8.91 -10.68 -6.89
CA ASN A 75 8.26 -10.38 -5.62
C ASN A 75 8.72 -11.36 -4.53
N GLU A 76 8.82 -12.65 -4.89
CA GLU A 76 9.28 -13.70 -3.97
C GLU A 76 10.78 -13.59 -3.69
N PRO A 77 11.24 -14.02 -2.51
CA PRO A 77 10.46 -14.45 -1.34
C PRO A 77 10.06 -13.29 -0.41
N ARG A 78 10.43 -12.06 -0.71
CA ARG A 78 10.28 -10.89 0.17
C ARG A 78 9.67 -9.69 -0.56
N PRO A 79 8.33 -9.60 -0.69
CA PRO A 79 7.68 -8.46 -1.35
C PRO A 79 7.67 -7.17 -0.52
N VAL A 80 7.87 -7.29 0.81
CA VAL A 80 7.91 -6.17 1.77
C VAL A 80 9.07 -6.33 2.74
N LEU A 81 9.52 -5.22 3.34
CA LEU A 81 10.52 -5.25 4.39
C LEU A 81 9.93 -5.94 5.63
N SER A 82 10.64 -6.93 6.13
CA SER A 82 10.30 -7.69 7.33
C SER A 82 11.54 -7.94 8.20
N ASP A 83 11.33 -8.13 9.50
CA ASP A 83 12.39 -8.46 10.42
C ASP A 83 12.93 -9.89 10.19
N LEU A 84 14.14 -10.16 10.76
CA LEU A 84 14.84 -11.44 10.60
C LEU A 84 14.03 -12.64 11.11
N GLU A 85 13.23 -12.45 12.15
CA GLU A 85 12.45 -13.55 12.73
C GLU A 85 11.27 -13.90 11.82
N SER A 86 10.61 -12.89 11.28
CA SER A 86 9.52 -13.05 10.29
C SER A 86 10.02 -13.70 9.00
N ASP A 87 11.20 -13.28 8.51
CA ASP A 87 11.84 -13.89 7.33
C ASP A 87 12.21 -15.35 7.58
N ARG A 88 12.75 -15.67 8.77
CA ARG A 88 13.09 -17.05 9.15
C ARG A 88 11.83 -17.92 9.23
N ARG A 89 10.77 -17.44 9.90
CA ARG A 89 9.49 -18.19 9.97
C ARG A 89 8.93 -18.47 8.58
N ARG A 90 8.95 -17.49 7.71
CA ARG A 90 8.50 -17.66 6.33
C ARG A 90 9.31 -18.72 5.57
N ALA A 91 10.62 -18.73 5.76
CA ALA A 91 11.51 -19.71 5.13
C ALA A 91 11.29 -21.14 5.66
N GLU A 92 10.96 -21.30 6.95
CA GLU A 92 10.75 -22.59 7.60
C GLU A 92 9.33 -23.14 7.37
N ASP A 93 8.31 -22.31 7.53
CA ASP A 93 6.90 -22.71 7.57
C ASP A 93 6.13 -22.36 6.29
N GLY A 94 6.70 -21.54 5.41
CA GLY A 94 6.04 -20.96 4.25
C GLY A 94 5.13 -19.78 4.60
N ASP A 95 4.50 -19.20 3.57
CA ASP A 95 3.54 -18.11 3.75
C ASP A 95 2.18 -18.65 4.18
N MET A 96 1.70 -18.25 5.35
CA MET A 96 0.32 -18.54 5.81
C MET A 96 -0.72 -17.82 4.95
N LEU A 97 -0.39 -16.64 4.45
CA LEU A 97 -1.17 -15.84 3.49
C LEU A 97 -0.28 -15.52 2.29
N ARG A 98 -0.62 -16.09 1.14
CA ARG A 98 0.10 -15.85 -0.12
C ARG A 98 -0.81 -15.05 -1.04
N THR A 99 -0.75 -13.73 -0.88
CA THR A 99 -1.60 -12.79 -1.63
C THR A 99 -0.96 -12.38 -2.97
N LEU A 100 -1.64 -11.54 -3.77
CA LEU A 100 -1.15 -11.09 -5.08
C LEU A 100 0.24 -10.43 -5.03
N ILE A 101 0.62 -9.81 -3.93
CA ILE A 101 1.95 -9.18 -3.80
C ILE A 101 3.08 -10.20 -3.53
N HIS A 102 2.73 -11.45 -3.19
CA HIS A 102 3.68 -12.52 -2.87
C HIS A 102 3.94 -13.46 -4.05
N VAL A 103 3.31 -13.25 -5.18
CA VAL A 103 3.40 -14.15 -6.34
C VAL A 103 3.96 -13.44 -7.56
N ASP A 104 4.60 -14.22 -8.42
CA ASP A 104 5.19 -13.76 -9.67
C ASP A 104 4.48 -14.40 -10.87
N ASP A 105 4.77 -13.93 -12.09
CA ASP A 105 4.23 -14.52 -13.31
C ASP A 105 4.74 -15.97 -13.49
N PRO A 106 3.90 -16.91 -13.97
CA PRO A 106 2.55 -16.70 -14.54
C PRO A 106 1.42 -16.64 -13.51
N GLU A 107 1.62 -17.11 -12.28
CA GLU A 107 0.59 -17.23 -11.25
C GLU A 107 -0.05 -15.86 -10.91
N HIS A 108 0.77 -14.81 -10.81
CA HIS A 108 0.29 -13.45 -10.55
C HIS A 108 -0.76 -13.01 -11.59
N ARG A 109 -0.46 -13.22 -12.87
CA ARG A 109 -1.37 -12.84 -13.97
C ARG A 109 -2.67 -13.65 -13.95
N GLU A 110 -2.58 -14.93 -13.65
CA GLU A 110 -3.74 -15.83 -13.57
C GLU A 110 -4.66 -15.41 -12.40
N LEU A 111 -4.10 -15.21 -11.21
CA LEU A 111 -4.85 -14.77 -10.04
C LEU A 111 -5.45 -13.37 -10.23
N ARG A 112 -4.68 -12.41 -10.72
CA ARG A 112 -5.17 -11.04 -10.99
C ARG A 112 -6.30 -11.05 -12.03
N GLY A 113 -6.28 -11.98 -12.95
CA GLY A 113 -7.32 -12.19 -13.96
C GLY A 113 -8.69 -12.50 -13.36
N VAL A 114 -8.75 -13.14 -12.20
CA VAL A 114 -10.00 -13.57 -11.54
C VAL A 114 -11.00 -12.44 -11.35
N THR A 115 -10.54 -11.26 -10.93
CA THR A 115 -11.42 -10.11 -10.67
C THR A 115 -11.27 -8.99 -11.69
N SER A 116 -10.49 -9.17 -12.75
CA SER A 116 -10.20 -8.12 -13.74
C SER A 116 -11.47 -7.50 -14.35
N GLU A 117 -12.51 -8.29 -14.57
CA GLU A 117 -13.78 -7.83 -15.12
C GLU A 117 -14.52 -6.86 -14.19
N TRP A 118 -14.35 -6.98 -12.87
CA TRP A 118 -14.97 -6.07 -11.89
C TRP A 118 -14.47 -4.63 -12.04
N PHE A 119 -13.23 -4.45 -12.44
CA PHE A 119 -12.59 -3.15 -12.59
C PHE A 119 -12.66 -2.58 -14.01
N LEU A 120 -13.43 -3.21 -14.91
CA LEU A 120 -13.70 -2.64 -16.23
C LEU A 120 -14.61 -1.40 -16.11
N PRO A 121 -14.45 -0.38 -16.99
CA PRO A 121 -15.22 0.88 -16.91
C PRO A 121 -16.73 0.69 -16.78
N LYS A 122 -17.30 -0.29 -17.50
CA LYS A 122 -18.76 -0.61 -17.44
C LYS A 122 -19.22 -1.05 -16.04
N ASN A 123 -18.35 -1.67 -15.25
CA ASN A 123 -18.67 -2.14 -13.90
C ASN A 123 -18.34 -1.05 -12.88
N LEU A 124 -17.28 -0.27 -13.11
CA LEU A 124 -16.96 0.89 -12.26
C LEU A 124 -18.12 1.89 -12.24
N ALA A 125 -18.80 2.11 -13.37
CA ALA A 125 -19.98 2.97 -13.41
C ALA A 125 -21.12 2.50 -12.49
N LYS A 126 -21.24 1.19 -12.20
CA LYS A 126 -22.21 0.70 -11.20
C LYS A 126 -21.81 1.06 -9.76
N LEU A 127 -20.51 1.23 -9.52
CA LEU A 127 -19.99 1.59 -8.21
C LEU A 127 -20.13 3.09 -7.91
N GLU A 128 -20.28 3.96 -8.94
CA GLU A 128 -20.39 5.41 -8.75
C GLU A 128 -21.54 5.78 -7.79
N SER A 129 -22.73 5.19 -7.99
CA SER A 129 -23.88 5.47 -7.12
C SER A 129 -23.66 5.05 -5.67
N MET A 130 -22.91 3.96 -5.46
CA MET A 130 -22.53 3.49 -4.12
C MET A 130 -21.45 4.41 -3.51
N LEU A 131 -20.48 4.84 -4.30
CA LEU A 131 -19.45 5.80 -3.87
C LEU A 131 -20.09 7.13 -3.46
N ASP A 132 -21.04 7.66 -4.27
CA ASP A 132 -21.78 8.87 -3.96
C ASP A 132 -22.59 8.73 -2.67
N MET A 133 -23.25 7.58 -2.47
CA MET A 133 -24.01 7.31 -1.25
C MET A 133 -23.09 7.34 -0.01
N TYR A 134 -21.94 6.66 -0.05
CA TYR A 134 -21.00 6.66 1.07
C TYR A 134 -20.34 8.03 1.25
N ALA A 135 -19.96 8.73 0.18
CA ALA A 135 -19.39 10.07 0.25
C ALA A 135 -20.37 11.04 0.94
N ASN A 136 -21.64 11.04 0.54
CA ASN A 136 -22.68 11.85 1.17
C ASN A 136 -22.88 11.48 2.65
N ARG A 137 -22.93 10.16 3.00
CA ARG A 137 -23.02 9.69 4.39
C ARG A 137 -21.89 10.27 5.26
N TYR A 138 -20.66 10.29 4.78
CA TYR A 138 -19.52 10.79 5.55
C TYR A 138 -19.44 12.32 5.59
N VAL A 139 -19.90 13.02 4.55
CA VAL A 139 -20.11 14.47 4.59
C VAL A 139 -21.19 14.84 5.62
N ASP A 140 -22.33 14.14 5.63
CA ASP A 140 -23.38 14.33 6.62
C ASP A 140 -22.89 14.04 8.05
N LYS A 141 -22.06 12.99 8.21
CA LYS A 141 -21.40 12.69 9.49
C LYS A 141 -20.56 13.87 9.96
N MET A 142 -19.72 14.46 9.09
CA MET A 142 -18.93 15.65 9.45
C MET A 142 -19.80 16.80 9.94
N TYR A 143 -20.93 17.08 9.27
CA TYR A 143 -21.87 18.10 9.72
C TYR A 143 -22.48 17.77 11.09
N SER A 144 -22.77 16.50 11.36
CA SER A 144 -23.37 16.07 12.63
C SER A 144 -22.44 16.17 13.83
N LEU A 145 -21.13 16.23 13.61
CA LEU A 145 -20.10 16.34 14.66
C LEU A 145 -19.90 17.78 15.18
N GLY A 146 -20.71 18.74 14.69
CA GLY A 146 -20.79 20.08 15.29
C GLY A 146 -19.64 21.03 14.95
N GLY A 147 -18.84 20.72 13.91
CA GLY A 147 -17.79 21.59 13.37
C GLY A 147 -16.36 21.19 13.73
N GLU A 148 -16.18 20.14 14.54
CA GLU A 148 -14.88 19.55 14.86
C GLU A 148 -14.96 18.03 14.71
N CYS A 149 -13.95 17.41 14.10
CA CYS A 149 -13.83 15.96 13.99
C CYS A 149 -12.35 15.53 13.88
N ASP A 150 -12.05 14.31 14.29
CA ASP A 150 -10.84 13.63 13.86
C ASP A 150 -11.05 13.11 12.43
N PHE A 151 -10.63 13.91 11.44
CA PHE A 151 -10.88 13.59 10.04
C PHE A 151 -10.29 12.24 9.64
N ALA A 152 -9.11 11.88 10.17
CA ALA A 152 -8.47 10.61 9.86
C ALA A 152 -9.30 9.42 10.37
N LYS A 153 -9.70 9.44 11.65
CA LYS A 153 -10.46 8.36 12.30
C LYS A 153 -11.92 8.32 11.90
N ASP A 154 -12.56 9.50 11.90
CA ASP A 154 -14.02 9.59 11.71
C ASP A 154 -14.45 9.45 10.26
N ILE A 155 -13.62 9.89 9.31
CA ILE A 155 -13.96 10.03 7.89
C ILE A 155 -13.06 9.20 7.01
N ALA A 156 -11.76 9.54 6.95
CA ALA A 156 -10.84 8.99 5.97
C ALA A 156 -10.64 7.48 6.10
N MET A 157 -10.59 6.96 7.32
CA MET A 157 -10.47 5.52 7.57
C MET A 157 -11.77 4.76 7.23
N MET A 158 -12.91 5.30 7.60
CA MET A 158 -14.19 4.58 7.51
C MET A 158 -14.78 4.57 6.09
N PHE A 159 -14.57 5.63 5.30
CA PHE A 159 -15.15 5.73 3.97
C PHE A 159 -14.64 4.63 3.02
N PRO A 160 -13.32 4.45 2.80
CA PRO A 160 -12.81 3.41 1.91
C PRO A 160 -13.12 2.00 2.42
N LEU A 161 -13.10 1.79 3.74
CA LEU A 161 -13.47 0.52 4.34
C LEU A 161 -14.88 0.10 3.93
N ASN A 162 -15.86 1.01 4.09
CA ASN A 162 -17.24 0.70 3.73
C ASN A 162 -17.39 0.40 2.25
N VAL A 163 -16.66 1.11 1.40
CA VAL A 163 -16.66 0.88 -0.05
C VAL A 163 -16.12 -0.51 -0.38
N ILE A 164 -14.92 -0.85 0.10
CA ILE A 164 -14.27 -2.11 -0.30
C ILE A 164 -15.00 -3.33 0.26
N LEU A 165 -15.51 -3.26 1.50
CA LEU A 165 -16.27 -4.37 2.10
C LEU A 165 -17.65 -4.54 1.44
N SER A 166 -18.24 -3.45 0.96
CA SER A 166 -19.46 -3.48 0.15
C SER A 166 -19.22 -4.17 -1.21
N ILE A 167 -18.08 -3.88 -1.86
CA ILE A 167 -17.66 -4.53 -3.11
C ILE A 167 -17.45 -6.03 -2.88
N LEU A 168 -16.86 -6.42 -1.75
CA LEU A 168 -16.73 -7.82 -1.36
C LEU A 168 -18.08 -8.48 -1.04
N GLY A 169 -19.15 -7.70 -0.78
CA GLY A 169 -20.46 -8.21 -0.43
C GLY A 169 -20.60 -8.63 1.03
N LEU A 170 -19.80 -8.03 1.93
CA LEU A 170 -19.93 -8.25 3.36
C LEU A 170 -21.09 -7.42 3.94
N PRO A 171 -21.80 -7.94 4.98
CA PRO A 171 -22.82 -7.16 5.67
C PRO A 171 -22.21 -6.03 6.50
N GLU A 172 -22.87 -4.88 6.55
CA GLU A 172 -22.39 -3.71 7.32
C GLU A 172 -22.14 -4.02 8.82
N SER A 173 -22.85 -5.01 9.38
CA SER A 173 -22.63 -5.47 10.76
C SER A 173 -21.20 -5.97 11.02
N ASP A 174 -20.50 -6.41 9.99
CA ASP A 174 -19.19 -7.03 10.11
C ASP A 174 -18.05 -6.04 9.84
N TYR A 175 -18.37 -4.81 9.38
CA TYR A 175 -17.36 -3.81 9.02
C TYR A 175 -16.45 -3.43 10.18
N GLY A 176 -17.00 -3.28 11.38
CA GLY A 176 -16.19 -3.00 12.57
C GLY A 176 -15.19 -4.12 12.89
N ARG A 177 -15.60 -5.40 12.72
CA ARG A 177 -14.70 -6.53 12.89
C ARG A 177 -13.59 -6.53 11.83
N MET A 178 -13.94 -6.28 10.58
CA MET A 178 -12.95 -6.22 9.48
C MET A 178 -11.96 -5.07 9.70
N LEU A 179 -12.42 -3.90 10.15
CA LEU A 179 -11.53 -2.79 10.51
C LEU A 179 -10.50 -3.24 11.55
N THR A 180 -10.96 -3.84 12.65
CA THR A 180 -10.06 -4.34 13.70
C THR A 180 -9.04 -5.32 13.14
N LEU A 181 -9.48 -6.32 12.37
CA LEU A 181 -8.58 -7.32 11.79
C LEU A 181 -7.55 -6.74 10.82
N THR A 182 -7.96 -5.76 9.98
CA THR A 182 -7.03 -5.11 9.04
C THR A 182 -6.01 -4.25 9.77
N GLN A 183 -6.42 -3.51 10.79
CA GLN A 183 -5.54 -2.71 11.63
C GLN A 183 -4.51 -3.57 12.37
N GLU A 184 -4.95 -4.68 12.96
CA GLU A 184 -4.06 -5.62 13.65
C GLU A 184 -3.07 -6.30 12.69
N LEU A 185 -3.46 -6.57 11.45
CA LEU A 185 -2.57 -7.18 10.45
C LEU A 185 -1.43 -6.23 10.03
N PHE A 186 -1.73 -4.94 9.86
CA PHE A 186 -0.75 -3.95 9.38
C PHE A 186 -0.12 -3.12 10.50
N GLY A 187 -0.80 -2.93 11.61
CA GLY A 187 -0.39 -2.08 12.72
C GLY A 187 0.28 -2.83 13.88
N ALA A 188 0.90 -3.99 13.62
CA ALA A 188 1.50 -4.81 14.67
C ALA A 188 2.55 -4.09 15.53
N GLN A 189 3.11 -2.97 15.06
CA GLN A 189 4.07 -2.14 15.79
C GLN A 189 3.47 -0.80 16.26
N ASP A 190 2.17 -0.57 16.04
CA ASP A 190 1.46 0.64 16.41
C ASP A 190 0.57 0.38 17.64
N GLU A 191 0.88 1.04 18.77
CA GLU A 191 0.15 0.86 20.02
C GLU A 191 -1.34 1.18 19.90
N ASP A 192 -1.73 2.11 19.01
CA ASP A 192 -3.13 2.48 18.76
C ASP A 192 -3.92 1.42 17.97
N MET A 193 -3.22 0.48 17.31
CA MET A 193 -3.81 -0.55 16.45
C MET A 193 -3.79 -1.96 17.08
N GLN A 194 -3.22 -2.11 18.27
CA GLN A 194 -3.08 -3.40 18.96
C GLN A 194 -4.35 -3.78 19.74
N ARG A 195 -4.59 -5.11 19.90
CA ARG A 195 -5.59 -5.67 20.82
C ARG A 195 -5.11 -5.54 22.27
N GLY A 196 -5.20 -4.36 22.88
CA GLY A 196 -4.79 -4.15 24.26
C GLY A 196 -3.29 -3.94 24.44
N SER A 197 -2.74 -4.33 25.62
CA SER A 197 -1.35 -4.08 26.00
C SER A 197 -0.37 -5.22 25.66
N ASP A 198 -0.87 -6.35 25.16
CA ASP A 198 -0.04 -7.49 24.78
C ASP A 198 0.38 -7.42 23.31
N PRO A 199 1.58 -7.87 22.95
CA PRO A 199 1.99 -7.94 21.56
C PRO A 199 0.97 -8.72 20.74
N ILE A 200 0.64 -8.22 19.54
CA ILE A 200 -0.30 -8.90 18.63
C ILE A 200 0.25 -10.29 18.33
N ASP A 201 -0.55 -11.30 18.62
CA ASP A 201 -0.36 -12.63 18.04
C ASP A 201 -0.87 -12.60 16.60
N ILE A 202 0.04 -12.31 15.66
CA ILE A 202 -0.28 -12.25 14.22
C ILE A 202 -0.89 -13.58 13.73
N ILE A 203 -0.54 -14.68 14.37
CA ILE A 203 -1.10 -16.00 14.03
C ILE A 203 -2.59 -16.02 14.37
N ALA A 204 -2.99 -15.47 15.54
CA ALA A 204 -4.39 -15.40 15.93
C ALA A 204 -5.19 -14.49 14.98
N VAL A 205 -4.63 -13.37 14.54
CA VAL A 205 -5.25 -12.48 13.55
C VAL A 205 -5.48 -13.21 12.23
N ILE A 206 -4.46 -13.92 11.75
CA ILE A 206 -4.57 -14.72 10.52
C ILE A 206 -5.63 -15.83 10.69
N GLN A 207 -5.68 -16.51 11.82
CA GLN A 207 -6.69 -17.54 12.11
C GLN A 207 -8.12 -16.94 12.12
N ASP A 208 -8.30 -15.73 12.65
CA ASP A 208 -9.59 -15.02 12.61
C ASP A 208 -10.02 -14.71 11.17
N PHE A 209 -9.09 -14.25 10.30
CA PHE A 209 -9.36 -14.09 8.87
C PHE A 209 -9.76 -15.42 8.21
N PHE A 210 -9.01 -16.50 8.50
CA PHE A 210 -9.32 -17.83 7.96
C PHE A 210 -10.69 -18.31 8.38
N ALA A 211 -11.06 -18.19 9.66
CA ALA A 211 -12.35 -18.61 10.15
C ALA A 211 -13.50 -17.83 9.47
N TYR A 212 -13.35 -16.50 9.35
CA TYR A 212 -14.36 -15.66 8.72
C TYR A 212 -14.52 -15.96 7.23
N PHE A 213 -13.43 -15.95 6.49
CA PHE A 213 -13.47 -16.09 5.04
C PHE A 213 -13.70 -17.53 4.56
N THR A 214 -13.39 -18.54 5.38
CA THR A 214 -13.82 -19.92 5.09
C THR A 214 -15.36 -20.01 5.05
N LYS A 215 -16.02 -19.47 6.07
CA LYS A 215 -17.49 -19.43 6.13
C LYS A 215 -18.07 -18.66 4.94
N LEU A 216 -17.53 -17.50 4.63
CA LEU A 216 -17.97 -16.71 3.47
C LEU A 216 -17.80 -17.48 2.15
N THR A 217 -16.67 -18.19 1.98
CA THR A 217 -16.43 -19.02 0.79
C THR A 217 -17.47 -20.10 0.63
N GLU A 218 -17.77 -20.84 1.70
CA GLU A 218 -18.79 -21.89 1.70
C GLU A 218 -20.18 -21.33 1.36
N GLU A 219 -20.56 -20.21 1.96
CA GLU A 219 -21.83 -19.52 1.67
C GLU A 219 -21.92 -19.07 0.21
N ARG A 220 -20.86 -18.48 -0.35
CA ARG A 220 -20.83 -17.98 -1.73
C ARG A 220 -20.72 -19.10 -2.77
N ARG A 221 -20.14 -20.23 -2.43
CA ARG A 221 -20.17 -21.44 -3.28
C ARG A 221 -21.55 -22.06 -3.32
N ALA A 222 -22.24 -22.14 -2.17
CA ALA A 222 -23.58 -22.70 -2.09
C ALA A 222 -24.64 -21.78 -2.71
N ASN A 223 -24.52 -20.47 -2.51
CA ASN A 223 -25.48 -19.45 -2.94
C ASN A 223 -24.74 -18.24 -3.51
N PRO A 224 -24.32 -18.26 -4.78
CA PRO A 224 -23.64 -17.15 -5.42
C PRO A 224 -24.50 -15.88 -5.46
N THR A 225 -23.89 -14.73 -5.20
CA THR A 225 -24.49 -13.40 -5.26
C THR A 225 -23.71 -12.51 -6.23
N ASP A 226 -24.27 -11.33 -6.60
CA ASP A 226 -23.60 -10.36 -7.47
C ASP A 226 -22.61 -9.53 -6.64
N ASP A 227 -21.56 -10.18 -6.11
CA ASP A 227 -20.49 -9.58 -5.33
C ASP A 227 -19.12 -10.18 -5.70
N MET A 228 -18.05 -9.49 -5.33
CA MET A 228 -16.69 -9.95 -5.64
C MET A 228 -16.36 -11.25 -4.88
N ALA A 229 -16.90 -11.44 -3.68
CA ALA A 229 -16.64 -12.67 -2.93
C ALA A 229 -17.18 -13.89 -3.66
N SER A 230 -18.34 -13.80 -4.32
CA SER A 230 -18.87 -14.88 -5.16
C SER A 230 -18.00 -15.16 -6.37
N VAL A 231 -17.46 -14.12 -7.01
CA VAL A 231 -16.55 -14.29 -8.16
C VAL A 231 -15.30 -15.05 -7.74
N VAL A 232 -14.68 -14.65 -6.64
CA VAL A 232 -13.46 -15.30 -6.13
C VAL A 232 -13.73 -16.70 -5.62
N ALA A 233 -14.83 -16.92 -4.86
CA ALA A 233 -15.19 -18.25 -4.34
C ALA A 233 -15.40 -19.30 -5.43
N ASN A 234 -15.90 -18.88 -6.61
CA ASN A 234 -16.24 -19.77 -7.73
C ASN A 234 -15.24 -19.66 -8.90
N ALA A 235 -14.13 -18.95 -8.69
CA ALA A 235 -13.11 -18.79 -9.73
C ALA A 235 -12.42 -20.12 -10.08
N ARG A 236 -12.07 -20.25 -11.34
CA ARG A 236 -11.29 -21.39 -11.85
C ARG A 236 -10.09 -20.87 -12.66
N ILE A 237 -8.93 -21.41 -12.36
CA ILE A 237 -7.71 -21.20 -13.12
C ILE A 237 -7.35 -22.53 -13.77
N ASN A 238 -7.20 -22.54 -15.10
CA ASN A 238 -6.91 -23.75 -15.87
C ASN A 238 -7.93 -24.89 -15.64
N GLY A 239 -9.19 -24.55 -15.30
CA GLY A 239 -10.26 -25.52 -15.02
C GLY A 239 -10.35 -25.98 -13.56
N GLU A 240 -9.34 -25.70 -12.75
CA GLU A 240 -9.30 -26.05 -11.31
C GLU A 240 -9.83 -24.89 -10.45
N GLU A 241 -10.55 -25.21 -9.39
CA GLU A 241 -11.01 -24.24 -8.41
C GLU A 241 -9.81 -23.66 -7.62
N LEU A 242 -9.92 -22.40 -7.22
CA LEU A 242 -8.95 -21.85 -6.29
C LEU A 242 -8.95 -22.67 -4.99
N THR A 243 -7.76 -22.96 -4.48
CA THR A 243 -7.64 -23.56 -3.15
C THR A 243 -8.21 -22.61 -2.10
N LEU A 244 -8.58 -23.15 -0.94
CA LEU A 244 -9.11 -22.34 0.16
C LEU A 244 -8.11 -21.23 0.57
N ILE A 245 -6.82 -21.55 0.61
CA ILE A 245 -5.76 -20.59 0.93
C ILE A 245 -5.69 -19.47 -0.12
N GLN A 246 -5.72 -19.80 -1.40
CA GLN A 246 -5.73 -18.79 -2.48
C GLN A 246 -6.97 -17.90 -2.39
N THR A 247 -8.15 -18.50 -2.16
CA THR A 247 -9.41 -17.77 -2.01
C THR A 247 -9.35 -16.80 -0.83
N ILE A 248 -8.92 -17.25 0.35
CA ILE A 248 -8.81 -16.42 1.56
C ILE A 248 -7.76 -15.34 1.37
N SER A 249 -6.57 -15.68 0.84
CA SER A 249 -5.51 -14.71 0.55
C SER A 249 -6.01 -13.60 -0.40
N TYR A 250 -6.87 -13.96 -1.35
CA TYR A 250 -7.50 -13.01 -2.27
C TYR A 250 -8.46 -12.07 -1.55
N TYR A 251 -9.30 -12.57 -0.64
CA TYR A 251 -10.20 -11.73 0.15
C TYR A 251 -9.42 -10.80 1.08
N VAL A 252 -8.40 -11.32 1.75
CA VAL A 252 -7.55 -10.52 2.64
C VAL A 252 -6.92 -9.37 1.87
N ILE A 253 -6.24 -9.63 0.75
CA ILE A 253 -5.60 -8.55 -0.01
C ILE A 253 -6.62 -7.54 -0.55
N THR A 254 -7.79 -7.98 -0.95
CA THR A 254 -8.84 -7.07 -1.41
C THR A 254 -9.35 -6.17 -0.28
N ALA A 255 -9.66 -6.75 0.88
CA ALA A 255 -10.14 -5.99 2.03
C ALA A 255 -9.11 -4.99 2.55
N THR A 256 -7.82 -5.35 2.53
CA THR A 256 -6.74 -4.56 3.12
C THR A 256 -6.18 -3.52 2.15
N ALA A 257 -5.83 -3.91 0.92
CA ALA A 257 -5.20 -3.00 -0.04
C ALA A 257 -6.10 -1.84 -0.47
N GLY A 258 -7.42 -2.07 -0.54
CA GLY A 258 -8.38 -1.03 -0.91
C GLY A 258 -8.74 -0.07 0.22
N HIS A 259 -8.40 -0.39 1.47
CA HIS A 259 -8.75 0.38 2.66
C HIS A 259 -7.64 1.36 3.06
N ASP A 260 -6.54 0.86 3.63
CA ASP A 260 -5.54 1.70 4.32
C ASP A 260 -4.84 2.70 3.40
N THR A 261 -4.53 2.29 2.17
CA THR A 261 -3.87 3.18 1.21
C THR A 261 -4.76 4.33 0.78
N THR A 262 -6.05 4.06 0.58
CA THR A 262 -7.04 5.08 0.22
C THR A 262 -7.34 5.99 1.41
N ALA A 263 -7.45 5.44 2.61
CA ALA A 263 -7.62 6.21 3.85
C ALA A 263 -6.45 7.18 4.06
N SER A 264 -5.21 6.69 3.88
CA SER A 264 -4.00 7.50 3.96
C SER A 264 -3.98 8.62 2.91
N ALA A 265 -4.37 8.30 1.66
CA ALA A 265 -4.46 9.31 0.59
C ALA A 265 -5.51 10.39 0.90
N ILE A 266 -6.67 10.02 1.44
CA ILE A 266 -7.73 10.96 1.81
C ILE A 266 -7.30 11.85 2.98
N ALA A 267 -6.75 11.26 4.05
CA ALA A 267 -6.30 12.00 5.23
C ALA A 267 -5.13 12.93 4.89
N GLY A 268 -4.08 12.40 4.25
CA GLY A 268 -2.90 13.17 3.85
C GLY A 268 -3.22 14.22 2.78
N GLY A 269 -4.16 13.93 1.87
CA GLY A 269 -4.63 14.88 0.87
C GLY A 269 -5.39 16.05 1.49
N MET A 270 -6.24 15.79 2.48
CA MET A 270 -6.91 16.86 3.24
C MET A 270 -5.90 17.72 3.99
N HIS A 271 -4.93 17.09 4.66
CA HIS A 271 -3.84 17.80 5.34
C HIS A 271 -3.06 18.68 4.35
N ALA A 272 -2.64 18.12 3.20
CA ALA A 272 -1.91 18.88 2.18
C ALA A 272 -2.71 20.08 1.66
N LEU A 273 -4.03 19.95 1.47
CA LEU A 273 -4.89 21.05 1.05
C LEU A 273 -5.05 22.13 2.13
N ILE A 274 -5.06 21.75 3.41
CA ILE A 274 -5.10 22.69 4.54
C ILE A 274 -3.79 23.48 4.63
N GLU A 275 -2.65 22.81 4.50
CA GLU A 275 -1.33 23.44 4.52
C GLU A 275 -1.05 24.31 3.27
N ASN A 276 -1.79 24.09 2.17
CA ASN A 276 -1.70 24.84 0.92
C ASN A 276 -3.04 25.50 0.56
N PRO A 277 -3.47 26.55 1.30
CA PRO A 277 -4.80 27.14 1.14
C PRO A 277 -5.06 27.77 -0.23
N ASP A 278 -4.02 28.16 -0.96
CA ASP A 278 -4.09 28.62 -2.35
C ASP A 278 -4.52 27.48 -3.28
N GLN A 279 -4.00 26.27 -3.08
CA GLN A 279 -4.39 25.09 -3.85
C GLN A 279 -5.83 24.66 -3.51
N LEU A 280 -6.22 24.71 -2.24
CA LEU A 280 -7.60 24.47 -1.83
C LEU A 280 -8.58 25.48 -2.46
N ALA A 281 -8.23 26.75 -2.45
CA ALA A 281 -9.04 27.81 -3.08
C ALA A 281 -9.15 27.60 -4.62
N ARG A 282 -8.04 27.22 -5.26
CA ARG A 282 -7.99 26.90 -6.69
C ARG A 282 -8.91 25.72 -7.03
N LEU A 283 -8.87 24.64 -6.24
CA LEU A 283 -9.73 23.48 -6.43
C LEU A 283 -11.20 23.80 -6.24
N LYS A 284 -11.56 24.62 -5.23
CA LYS A 284 -12.95 25.07 -4.99
C LYS A 284 -13.49 25.92 -6.13
N ASN A 285 -12.63 26.70 -6.79
CA ASN A 285 -13.03 27.58 -7.89
C ASN A 285 -13.07 26.86 -9.23
N ASP A 286 -12.35 25.74 -9.40
CA ASP A 286 -12.28 24.97 -10.65
C ASP A 286 -12.26 23.46 -10.36
N LEU A 287 -13.44 22.85 -10.38
CA LEU A 287 -13.61 21.42 -10.16
C LEU A 287 -13.10 20.56 -11.34
N SER A 288 -12.74 21.15 -12.49
CA SER A 288 -12.11 20.40 -13.58
C SER A 288 -10.72 19.86 -13.20
N LEU A 289 -10.12 20.41 -12.14
CA LEU A 289 -8.84 19.98 -11.59
C LEU A 289 -8.93 18.71 -10.69
N LEU A 290 -10.12 18.16 -10.44
CA LEU A 290 -10.29 17.02 -9.52
C LEU A 290 -9.39 15.84 -9.88
N ASN A 291 -9.28 15.49 -11.16
CA ASN A 291 -8.46 14.35 -11.59
C ASN A 291 -6.96 14.61 -11.35
N THR A 292 -6.45 15.78 -11.73
CA THR A 292 -5.03 16.13 -11.50
C THR A 292 -4.74 16.32 -10.01
N ALA A 293 -5.71 16.83 -9.25
CA ALA A 293 -5.60 16.96 -7.80
C ALA A 293 -5.53 15.58 -7.11
N ALA A 294 -6.32 14.61 -7.55
CA ALA A 294 -6.25 13.24 -7.04
C ALA A 294 -4.88 12.60 -7.30
N ASP A 295 -4.35 12.71 -8.53
CA ASP A 295 -3.02 12.21 -8.86
C ASP A 295 -1.93 12.91 -8.03
N GLU A 296 -2.03 14.23 -7.82
CA GLU A 296 -1.05 14.97 -7.02
C GLU A 296 -1.13 14.59 -5.53
N ILE A 297 -2.32 14.39 -4.98
CA ILE A 297 -2.51 13.89 -3.62
C ILE A 297 -1.83 12.53 -3.47
N ILE A 298 -2.04 11.61 -4.41
CA ILE A 298 -1.45 10.27 -4.38
C ILE A 298 0.08 10.33 -4.49
N ARG A 299 0.62 11.19 -5.37
CA ARG A 299 2.07 11.45 -5.45
C ARG A 299 2.62 12.00 -4.14
N TRP A 300 1.96 13.01 -3.58
CA TRP A 300 2.39 13.74 -2.38
C TRP A 300 2.41 12.87 -1.15
N VAL A 301 1.34 12.13 -0.92
CA VAL A 301 1.18 11.24 0.23
C VAL A 301 2.01 9.97 0.08
N THR A 302 2.04 9.40 -1.13
CA THR A 302 2.66 8.10 -1.40
C THR A 302 2.30 7.07 -0.33
N PRO A 303 1.04 6.60 -0.27
CA PRO A 303 0.56 5.75 0.83
C PRO A 303 1.39 4.47 1.00
N VAL A 304 1.72 3.80 -0.11
CA VAL A 304 2.67 2.68 -0.10
C VAL A 304 4.09 3.25 -0.15
N LYS A 305 4.83 3.07 0.93
CA LYS A 305 6.17 3.65 1.04
C LYS A 305 7.22 2.87 0.22
N HIS A 306 7.08 1.56 0.14
CA HIS A 306 7.99 0.71 -0.63
C HIS A 306 7.37 -0.64 -0.96
N PHE A 307 7.88 -1.27 -1.98
CA PHE A 307 7.90 -2.72 -2.14
C PHE A 307 9.34 -3.19 -2.29
N MET A 308 9.53 -4.49 -2.07
CA MET A 308 10.83 -5.13 -2.28
C MET A 308 10.77 -6.06 -3.50
N ARG A 309 11.96 -6.32 -4.04
CA ARG A 309 12.18 -7.34 -5.08
C ARG A 309 13.40 -8.16 -4.71
N THR A 310 13.49 -9.35 -5.27
CA THR A 310 14.68 -10.19 -5.17
C THR A 310 15.27 -10.39 -6.57
N ALA A 311 16.56 -10.11 -6.73
CA ALA A 311 17.25 -10.32 -7.99
C ALA A 311 17.49 -11.81 -8.26
N THR A 312 17.18 -12.29 -9.46
CA THR A 312 17.42 -13.69 -9.87
C THR A 312 18.79 -13.89 -10.52
N GLU A 313 19.41 -12.81 -10.96
CA GLU A 313 20.73 -12.80 -11.60
C GLU A 313 21.49 -11.53 -11.22
N ASP A 314 22.82 -11.50 -11.47
CA ASP A 314 23.64 -10.33 -11.26
C ASP A 314 23.21 -9.18 -12.18
N PHE A 315 22.86 -8.03 -11.62
CA PHE A 315 22.34 -6.89 -12.36
C PHE A 315 23.15 -5.61 -12.08
N PRO A 316 23.75 -5.00 -13.12
CA PRO A 316 24.49 -3.76 -12.95
C PRO A 316 23.52 -2.56 -12.88
N LEU A 317 23.61 -1.75 -11.81
CA LEU A 317 22.81 -0.53 -11.62
C LEU A 317 23.66 0.53 -10.89
N GLY A 318 23.63 1.77 -11.37
CA GLY A 318 24.29 2.90 -10.71
C GLY A 318 25.80 2.72 -10.47
N GLY A 319 26.50 1.96 -11.33
CA GLY A 319 27.93 1.63 -11.18
C GLY A 319 28.22 0.54 -10.15
N LYS A 320 27.19 -0.08 -9.58
CA LYS A 320 27.25 -1.20 -8.63
C LYS A 320 26.70 -2.47 -9.29
N VAL A 321 26.85 -3.61 -8.61
CA VAL A 321 26.29 -4.88 -9.06
C VAL A 321 25.41 -5.44 -7.94
N ILE A 322 24.12 -5.45 -8.18
CA ILE A 322 23.14 -6.20 -7.37
C ILE A 322 23.34 -7.67 -7.70
N LYS A 323 23.62 -8.49 -6.69
CA LYS A 323 23.89 -9.91 -6.90
C LYS A 323 22.61 -10.74 -6.94
N ALA A 324 22.68 -11.88 -7.64
CA ALA A 324 21.61 -12.88 -7.57
C ALA A 324 21.32 -13.26 -6.10
N GLY A 325 20.06 -13.18 -5.70
CA GLY A 325 19.60 -13.40 -4.32
C GLY A 325 19.54 -12.15 -3.45
N ASP A 326 20.13 -11.01 -3.89
CA ASP A 326 20.02 -9.75 -3.16
C ASP A 326 18.58 -9.23 -3.20
N SER A 327 18.16 -8.65 -2.07
CA SER A 327 16.90 -7.91 -1.97
C SER A 327 17.10 -6.44 -2.33
N VAL A 328 16.12 -5.86 -3.02
CA VAL A 328 16.09 -4.42 -3.35
C VAL A 328 14.80 -3.81 -2.81
N LEU A 329 14.92 -2.70 -2.10
CA LEU A 329 13.82 -1.87 -1.63
C LEU A 329 13.61 -0.71 -2.60
N LEU A 330 12.41 -0.57 -3.13
CA LEU A 330 12.03 0.48 -4.07
C LEU A 330 11.35 1.61 -3.29
N SER A 331 12.04 2.71 -3.03
CA SER A 331 11.51 3.83 -2.25
C SER A 331 10.63 4.73 -3.11
N TYR A 332 9.31 4.49 -3.13
CA TYR A 332 8.36 5.29 -3.90
C TYR A 332 8.30 6.76 -3.46
N PRO A 333 8.32 7.10 -2.14
CA PRO A 333 8.36 8.49 -1.71
C PRO A 333 9.60 9.22 -2.24
N SER A 334 10.74 8.54 -2.26
CA SER A 334 11.96 9.09 -2.84
C SER A 334 11.81 9.35 -4.34
N GLY A 335 11.35 8.36 -5.10
CA GLY A 335 11.14 8.50 -6.54
C GLY A 335 10.09 9.57 -6.89
N ASN A 336 9.06 9.73 -6.08
CA ASN A 336 8.03 10.76 -6.23
C ASN A 336 8.49 12.19 -5.88
N ARG A 337 9.67 12.32 -5.27
CA ARG A 337 10.34 13.60 -4.97
C ARG A 337 11.64 13.78 -5.77
N ASP A 338 11.84 12.98 -6.81
CA ASP A 338 13.03 13.06 -7.66
C ASP A 338 12.94 14.25 -8.61
N THR A 339 13.91 15.18 -8.52
CA THR A 339 14.01 16.37 -9.37
C THR A 339 14.28 16.03 -10.85
N ALA A 340 14.80 14.83 -11.13
CA ALA A 340 14.96 14.36 -12.50
C ALA A 340 13.64 13.92 -13.15
N ALA A 341 12.62 13.55 -12.33
CA ALA A 341 11.31 13.12 -12.79
C ALA A 341 10.24 14.21 -12.68
N PHE A 342 10.36 15.11 -11.71
CA PHE A 342 9.36 16.14 -11.42
C PHE A 342 9.99 17.52 -11.28
N VAL A 343 9.36 18.52 -11.89
CA VAL A 343 9.70 19.93 -11.66
C VAL A 343 9.14 20.34 -10.29
N ASP A 344 9.97 20.97 -9.46
CA ASP A 344 9.62 21.37 -8.11
C ASP A 344 8.89 20.24 -7.33
N PRO A 345 9.53 19.06 -7.12
CA PRO A 345 8.86 17.89 -6.55
C PRO A 345 8.37 18.10 -5.13
N ASP A 346 8.98 19.02 -4.37
CA ASP A 346 8.62 19.37 -3.01
C ASP A 346 7.54 20.46 -2.91
N LYS A 347 6.95 20.84 -4.06
CA LYS A 347 5.79 21.71 -4.13
C LYS A 347 4.53 20.90 -4.41
N PHE A 348 3.51 21.08 -3.55
CA PHE A 348 2.18 20.52 -3.80
C PHE A 348 1.46 21.37 -4.84
N ASP A 349 1.15 20.80 -6.02
CA ASP A 349 0.47 21.49 -7.12
C ASP A 349 -0.62 20.60 -7.71
N ILE A 350 -1.88 20.90 -7.39
CA ILE A 350 -3.04 20.14 -7.85
C ILE A 350 -3.25 20.15 -9.37
N GLY A 351 -2.53 21.00 -10.09
CA GLY A 351 -2.55 21.05 -11.55
C GLY A 351 -1.33 20.41 -12.21
N ARG A 352 -0.50 19.67 -11.44
CA ARG A 352 0.70 19.02 -11.97
C ARG A 352 0.38 18.14 -13.17
N SER A 353 1.05 18.40 -14.28
CA SER A 353 0.92 17.60 -15.50
C SER A 353 2.21 17.73 -16.34
N PRO A 354 2.83 16.63 -16.78
CA PRO A 354 2.48 15.25 -16.45
C PRO A 354 2.76 14.92 -14.97
N ASN A 355 2.04 13.92 -14.42
CA ASN A 355 2.25 13.42 -13.06
C ASN A 355 2.41 11.88 -13.08
N LYS A 356 3.59 11.41 -13.49
CA LYS A 356 3.93 9.98 -13.60
C LYS A 356 4.52 9.47 -12.29
N HIS A 357 3.72 9.51 -11.22
CA HIS A 357 4.16 9.04 -9.92
C HIS A 357 4.24 7.51 -9.84
N LEU A 358 5.06 7.02 -8.91
CA LEU A 358 5.34 5.60 -8.68
C LEU A 358 4.42 4.95 -7.62
N SER A 359 3.42 5.67 -7.10
CA SER A 359 2.63 5.23 -5.94
C SER A 359 1.81 3.94 -6.19
N PHE A 360 1.63 3.53 -7.43
CA PHE A 360 0.96 2.27 -7.82
C PHE A 360 1.94 1.23 -8.36
N GLY A 361 3.25 1.50 -8.33
CA GLY A 361 4.23 0.73 -9.05
C GLY A 361 4.12 0.96 -10.57
N PHE A 362 4.73 0.05 -11.35
CA PHE A 362 4.75 0.10 -12.81
C PHE A 362 4.21 -1.20 -13.43
#